data_b249f65abad86416110ca20f5a48fb04
#
_entry.id   b249f65abad86416110ca20f5a48fb04
#
_cell.length_a   1.000
_cell.length_b   1.000
_cell.length_c   1.000
_cell.angle_alpha   90.00
_cell.angle_beta   90.00
_cell.angle_gamma   90.00
#
_symmetry.space_group_name_H-M   'P 1'
#
loop_
_entity.id
_entity.type
_entity.pdbx_description
1 polymer ?
#
loop_
_entity_poly.entity_id
_entity_poly.type
_entity_poly.pdbx_seq_one_letter_code
_entity_poly.pdbx_strand_id
1 'polypeptide(L)'
;MRILVDTNVIIDALTSREPWNKSAEEIFLMAANHTIEMYITASSATDIYYLIRKHLHNTEAAKMIMGKLYSLTGILEVTADDCMDALASAISDYEDAVVEKVASRKDMDYIVTRNIKDYQAGGTKIILPDDF
;
A
#
# COMPACT_ATOMS: atom_id res chain seq x y z
N MET A 1 13.24 -8.65 -3.37
CA MET A 1 12.41 -8.37 -2.17
C MET A 1 11.05 -7.88 -2.63
N ARG A 2 10.02 -8.47 -2.09
CA ARG A 2 8.62 -8.18 -2.45
C ARG A 2 7.95 -7.45 -1.29
N ILE A 3 7.46 -6.26 -1.52
CA ILE A 3 6.84 -5.44 -0.47
C ILE A 3 5.42 -5.03 -0.84
N LEU A 4 4.54 -5.04 0.14
CA LEU A 4 3.19 -4.51 0.02
C LEU A 4 3.15 -3.15 0.71
N VAL A 5 2.83 -2.10 -0.05
CA VAL A 5 2.86 -0.73 0.47
C VAL A 5 1.45 -0.28 0.83
N ASP A 6 1.29 0.21 2.05
CA ASP A 6 0.01 0.68 2.56
C ASP A 6 -0.40 2.00 1.90
N THR A 7 -1.69 2.26 1.85
CA THR A 7 -2.27 3.44 1.22
C THR A 7 -1.64 4.75 1.70
N ASN A 8 -1.40 4.90 3.01
CA ASN A 8 -0.82 6.14 3.54
C ASN A 8 0.55 6.47 2.92
N VAL A 9 1.39 5.46 2.71
CA VAL A 9 2.72 5.65 2.12
C VAL A 9 2.62 6.02 0.64
N ILE A 10 1.72 5.37 -0.09
CA ILE A 10 1.47 5.70 -1.50
C ILE A 10 1.02 7.16 -1.64
N ILE A 11 0.07 7.59 -0.82
CA ILE A 11 -0.43 8.97 -0.84
C ILE A 11 0.66 9.96 -0.45
N ASP A 12 1.50 9.64 0.53
CA ASP A 12 2.62 10.49 0.91
C ASP A 12 3.56 10.78 -0.26
N ALA A 13 3.84 9.75 -1.07
CA ALA A 13 4.68 9.91 -2.26
C ALA A 13 3.97 10.70 -3.36
N LEU A 14 2.71 10.34 -3.67
CA LEU A 14 1.99 10.93 -4.79
C LEU A 14 1.60 12.39 -4.57
N THR A 15 1.38 12.80 -3.32
CA THR A 15 0.98 14.17 -2.98
C THR A 15 2.08 14.98 -2.33
N SER A 16 3.29 14.45 -2.27
CA SER A 16 4.45 15.09 -1.63
C SER A 16 4.15 15.58 -0.22
N ARG A 17 3.50 14.71 0.58
CA ARG A 17 3.06 15.06 1.95
C ARG A 17 4.25 15.08 2.92
N GLU A 18 4.66 16.28 3.31
CA GLU A 18 5.72 16.45 4.31
C GLU A 18 5.23 16.06 5.72
N PRO A 19 6.10 15.51 6.57
CA PRO A 19 7.52 15.19 6.36
C PRO A 19 7.74 13.76 5.81
N TRP A 20 6.68 13.01 5.49
CA TRP A 20 6.75 11.59 5.14
C TRP A 20 7.10 11.32 3.68
N ASN A 21 7.02 12.35 2.84
CA ASN A 21 7.18 12.18 1.39
C ASN A 21 8.56 11.65 0.98
N LYS A 22 9.63 12.05 1.65
CA LYS A 22 10.99 11.67 1.24
C LYS A 22 11.19 10.17 1.26
N SER A 23 10.88 9.52 2.37
CA SER A 23 11.02 8.06 2.50
C SER A 23 10.10 7.32 1.55
N ALA A 24 8.87 7.81 1.38
CA ALA A 24 7.91 7.22 0.45
C ALA A 24 8.40 7.33 -1.00
N GLU A 25 8.92 8.48 -1.40
CA GLU A 25 9.46 8.71 -2.75
C GLU A 25 10.69 7.85 -3.02
N GLU A 26 11.54 7.61 -2.02
CA GLU A 26 12.68 6.70 -2.14
C GLU A 26 12.23 5.27 -2.44
N ILE A 27 11.16 4.81 -1.83
CA ILE A 27 10.58 3.49 -2.11
C ILE A 27 10.13 3.42 -3.57
N PHE A 28 9.47 4.46 -4.07
CA PHE A 28 9.07 4.55 -5.47
C PHE A 28 10.28 4.50 -6.41
N LEU A 29 11.34 5.19 -6.05
CA LEU A 29 12.57 5.19 -6.83
C LEU A 29 13.22 3.81 -6.87
N MET A 30 13.23 3.11 -5.75
CA MET A 30 13.73 1.74 -5.68
C MET A 30 12.91 0.80 -6.57
N ALA A 31 11.59 0.97 -6.61
CA ALA A 31 10.71 0.21 -7.49
C ALA A 31 11.00 0.53 -8.96
N ALA A 32 11.17 1.82 -9.30
CA ALA A 32 11.49 2.25 -10.66
C ALA A 32 12.84 1.69 -11.14
N ASN A 33 13.80 1.55 -10.23
CA ASN A 33 15.14 1.00 -10.52
C ASN A 33 15.19 -0.53 -10.42
N HIS A 34 14.06 -1.20 -10.21
CA HIS A 34 13.95 -2.65 -10.07
C HIS A 34 14.78 -3.22 -8.90
N THR A 35 15.07 -2.40 -7.89
CA THR A 35 15.75 -2.84 -6.67
C THR A 35 14.81 -3.66 -5.79
N ILE A 36 13.51 -3.35 -5.84
CA ILE A 36 12.44 -4.04 -5.14
C ILE A 36 11.26 -4.28 -6.07
N GLU A 37 10.41 -5.21 -5.70
CA GLU A 37 9.09 -5.39 -6.33
C GLU A 37 8.03 -4.80 -5.40
N MET A 38 7.37 -3.75 -5.85
CA MET A 38 6.35 -3.04 -5.08
C MET A 38 4.95 -3.49 -5.48
N TYR A 39 4.09 -3.67 -4.48
CA TYR A 39 2.69 -4.09 -4.68
C TYR A 39 1.76 -3.27 -3.82
N ILE A 40 0.53 -3.15 -4.30
CA ILE A 40 -0.62 -2.66 -3.53
C ILE A 40 -1.75 -3.69 -3.66
N THR A 41 -2.75 -3.63 -2.77
CA THR A 41 -3.94 -4.47 -2.94
C THR A 41 -4.95 -3.79 -3.87
N ALA A 42 -5.82 -4.58 -4.49
CA ALA A 42 -6.93 -4.06 -5.28
C ALA A 42 -7.87 -3.17 -4.46
N SER A 43 -8.06 -3.47 -3.17
CA SER A 43 -8.83 -2.64 -2.26
C SER A 43 -8.17 -1.28 -2.03
N SER A 44 -6.84 -1.23 -1.88
CA SER A 44 -6.09 0.01 -1.74
C SER A 44 -6.14 0.86 -3.02
N ALA A 45 -6.18 0.23 -4.18
CA ALA A 45 -6.22 0.96 -5.46
C ALA A 45 -7.41 1.89 -5.55
N THR A 46 -8.60 1.47 -5.13
CA THR A 46 -9.79 2.32 -5.14
C THR A 46 -9.68 3.47 -4.15
N ASP A 47 -9.17 3.21 -2.96
CA ASP A 47 -8.97 4.25 -1.94
C ASP A 47 -7.95 5.31 -2.39
N ILE A 48 -6.85 4.86 -2.98
CA ILE A 48 -5.83 5.75 -3.53
C ILE A 48 -6.44 6.65 -4.60
N TYR A 49 -7.21 6.09 -5.53
CA TYR A 49 -7.86 6.87 -6.57
C TYR A 49 -8.72 7.99 -5.98
N TYR A 50 -9.60 7.67 -5.03
CA TYR A 50 -10.49 8.65 -4.44
C TYR A 50 -9.74 9.75 -3.69
N LEU A 51 -8.67 9.40 -2.99
CA LEU A 51 -7.83 10.38 -2.29
C LEU A 51 -7.10 11.30 -3.29
N ILE A 52 -6.57 10.78 -4.36
CA ILE A 52 -5.90 11.56 -5.41
C ILE A 52 -6.93 12.45 -6.13
N ARG A 53 -8.09 11.90 -6.47
CA ARG A 53 -9.18 12.66 -7.10
C ARG A 53 -9.61 13.84 -6.24
N LYS A 54 -9.73 13.64 -4.95
CA LYS A 54 -10.08 14.69 -3.98
C LYS A 54 -8.99 15.75 -3.89
N HIS A 55 -7.73 15.33 -3.91
CA HIS A 55 -6.58 16.24 -3.85
C HIS A 55 -6.46 17.11 -5.10
N LEU A 56 -6.62 16.53 -6.28
CA LEU A 56 -6.43 17.22 -7.56
C LEU A 56 -7.68 17.94 -8.09
N HIS A 57 -8.86 17.55 -7.62
CA HIS A 57 -10.15 18.05 -8.13
C HIS A 57 -10.32 17.86 -9.66
N ASN A 58 -9.68 16.83 -10.22
CA ASN A 58 -9.68 16.59 -11.65
C ASN A 58 -9.60 15.08 -11.92
N THR A 59 -10.65 14.55 -12.54
CA THR A 59 -10.76 13.11 -12.82
C THR A 59 -9.70 12.61 -13.80
N GLU A 60 -9.46 13.36 -14.88
CA GLU A 60 -8.47 12.95 -15.89
C GLU A 60 -7.05 12.95 -15.33
N ALA A 61 -6.71 13.97 -14.55
CA ALA A 61 -5.41 14.05 -13.87
C ALA A 61 -5.23 12.89 -12.87
N ALA A 62 -6.29 12.57 -12.12
CA ALA A 62 -6.26 11.45 -11.18
C ALA A 62 -6.02 10.12 -11.90
N LYS A 63 -6.73 9.87 -13.01
CA LYS A 63 -6.54 8.65 -13.81
C LYS A 63 -5.13 8.55 -14.39
N MET A 64 -4.57 9.69 -14.82
CA MET A 64 -3.20 9.72 -15.34
C MET A 64 -2.18 9.33 -14.26
N ILE A 65 -2.33 9.85 -13.05
CA ILE A 65 -1.47 9.50 -11.93
C ILE A 65 -1.61 8.02 -11.57
N MET A 66 -2.84 7.49 -11.55
CA MET A 66 -3.05 6.07 -11.31
C MET A 66 -2.38 5.20 -12.36
N GLY A 67 -2.44 5.60 -13.63
CA GLY A 67 -1.73 4.89 -14.70
C GLY A 67 -0.21 4.85 -14.47
N LYS A 68 0.37 5.95 -14.04
CA LYS A 68 1.79 6.01 -13.68
C LYS A 68 2.12 5.13 -12.48
N LEU A 69 1.26 5.17 -11.45
CA LEU A 69 1.42 4.30 -10.28
C LEU A 69 1.42 2.83 -10.69
N TYR A 70 0.47 2.43 -11.53
CA TYR A 70 0.36 1.04 -11.97
C TYR A 70 1.54 0.56 -12.83
N SER A 71 2.31 1.49 -13.40
CA SER A 71 3.55 1.14 -14.10
C SER A 71 4.69 0.78 -13.14
N LEU A 72 4.59 1.19 -11.87
CA LEU A 72 5.59 0.93 -10.83
C LEU A 72 5.22 -0.19 -9.89
N THR A 73 3.94 -0.46 -9.74
CA THR A 73 3.43 -1.39 -8.72
C THR A 73 2.57 -2.48 -9.34
N GLY A 74 2.68 -3.69 -8.80
CA GLY A 74 1.70 -4.72 -9.06
C GLY A 74 0.46 -4.50 -8.20
N ILE A 75 -0.68 -4.97 -8.68
CA ILE A 75 -1.94 -4.94 -7.93
C ILE A 75 -2.27 -6.38 -7.55
N LEU A 76 -2.33 -6.64 -6.25
CA LEU A 76 -2.67 -7.96 -5.73
C LEU A 76 -4.20 -8.06 -5.56
N GLU A 77 -4.75 -9.16 -6.06
CA GLU A 77 -6.18 -9.43 -5.91
C GLU A 77 -6.59 -9.58 -4.45
N VAL A 78 -7.78 -9.14 -4.13
CA VAL A 78 -8.44 -9.39 -2.84
C VAL A 78 -9.53 -10.42 -3.11
N THR A 79 -9.44 -11.58 -2.45
CA THR A 79 -10.39 -12.67 -2.65
C THR A 79 -11.53 -12.60 -1.62
N ALA A 80 -12.62 -13.30 -1.90
CA ALA A 80 -13.71 -13.44 -0.93
C ALA A 80 -13.19 -14.05 0.40
N ASP A 81 -12.30 -15.03 0.31
CA ASP A 81 -11.71 -15.64 1.51
C ASP A 81 -10.87 -14.66 2.31
N ASP A 82 -10.12 -13.77 1.67
CA ASP A 82 -9.40 -12.71 2.36
C ASP A 82 -10.35 -11.84 3.20
N CYS A 83 -11.47 -11.47 2.61
CA CYS A 83 -12.49 -10.65 3.27
C CYS A 83 -13.15 -11.39 4.45
N MET A 84 -13.47 -12.66 4.26
CA MET A 84 -14.11 -13.47 5.31
C MET A 84 -13.14 -13.77 6.45
N ASP A 85 -11.92 -14.15 6.15
CA ASP A 85 -10.89 -14.47 7.13
C ASP A 85 -10.47 -13.23 7.95
N ALA A 86 -10.52 -12.05 7.34
CA ALA A 86 -10.20 -10.80 8.02
C ALA A 86 -11.13 -10.51 9.19
N LEU A 87 -12.37 -11.01 9.18
CA LEU A 87 -13.33 -10.83 10.29
C LEU A 87 -12.85 -11.51 11.58
N ALA A 88 -12.08 -12.58 11.47
CA ALA A 88 -11.53 -13.33 12.61
C ALA A 88 -10.10 -12.89 12.97
N SER A 89 -9.55 -11.89 12.29
CA SER A 89 -8.20 -11.41 12.54
C SER A 89 -8.08 -10.70 13.89
N ALA A 90 -6.91 -10.81 14.51
CA ALA A 90 -6.56 -10.04 15.71
C ALA A 90 -6.30 -8.56 15.39
N ILE A 91 -6.11 -8.20 14.12
CA ILE A 91 -5.98 -6.81 13.68
C ILE A 91 -7.36 -6.15 13.77
N SER A 92 -7.49 -5.08 14.54
CA SER A 92 -8.79 -4.47 14.83
C SER A 92 -9.36 -3.67 13.66
N ASP A 93 -8.51 -3.01 12.87
CA ASP A 93 -8.95 -2.31 11.66
C ASP A 93 -9.20 -3.31 10.55
N TYR A 94 -10.44 -3.35 10.02
CA TYR A 94 -10.83 -4.35 9.03
C TYR A 94 -10.06 -4.21 7.72
N GLU A 95 -9.86 -2.99 7.22
CA GLU A 95 -9.11 -2.78 5.98
C GLU A 95 -7.68 -3.28 6.10
N ASP A 96 -7.03 -2.98 7.23
CA ASP A 96 -5.67 -3.46 7.51
C ASP A 96 -5.62 -4.97 7.64
N ALA A 97 -6.66 -5.57 8.25
CA ALA A 97 -6.77 -7.02 8.35
C ALA A 97 -6.87 -7.67 6.95
N VAL A 98 -7.61 -7.08 6.02
CA VAL A 98 -7.69 -7.55 4.64
C VAL A 98 -6.33 -7.46 3.95
N VAL A 99 -5.64 -6.33 4.11
CA VAL A 99 -4.30 -6.12 3.53
C VAL A 99 -3.33 -7.18 4.04
N GLU A 100 -3.36 -7.46 5.35
CA GLU A 100 -2.50 -8.48 5.95
C GLU A 100 -2.80 -9.89 5.41
N LYS A 101 -4.06 -10.23 5.20
CA LYS A 101 -4.45 -11.51 4.62
C LYS A 101 -3.90 -11.68 3.20
N VAL A 102 -3.96 -10.62 2.39
CA VAL A 102 -3.39 -10.61 1.05
C VAL A 102 -1.87 -10.76 1.10
N ALA A 103 -1.21 -10.00 1.97
CA ALA A 103 0.25 -10.04 2.14
C ALA A 103 0.73 -11.44 2.52
N SER A 104 0.05 -12.07 3.47
CA SER A 104 0.37 -13.42 3.91
C SER A 104 0.16 -14.45 2.81
N ARG A 105 -0.97 -14.38 2.12
CA ARG A 105 -1.31 -15.31 1.03
C ARG A 105 -0.32 -15.21 -0.14
N LYS A 106 0.18 -14.02 -0.41
CA LYS A 106 1.12 -13.74 -1.52
C LYS A 106 2.58 -13.77 -1.09
N ASP A 107 2.87 -14.17 0.14
CA ASP A 107 4.24 -14.29 0.65
C ASP A 107 5.06 -13.01 0.49
N MET A 108 4.48 -11.89 0.87
CA MET A 108 5.21 -10.62 0.89
C MET A 108 6.27 -10.62 1.99
N ASP A 109 7.42 -10.07 1.71
CA ASP A 109 8.49 -9.96 2.69
C ASP A 109 8.15 -8.95 3.78
N TYR A 110 7.53 -7.83 3.40
CA TYR A 110 7.13 -6.78 4.34
C TYR A 110 5.83 -6.11 3.91
N ILE A 111 5.09 -5.60 4.90
CA ILE A 111 4.12 -4.52 4.71
C ILE A 111 4.83 -3.23 5.11
N VAL A 112 4.90 -2.27 4.21
CA VAL A 112 5.49 -0.95 4.46
C VAL A 112 4.36 0.00 4.82
N THR A 113 4.37 0.52 6.04
CA THR A 113 3.29 1.36 6.57
C THR A 113 3.80 2.32 7.63
N ARG A 114 3.14 3.47 7.79
CA ARG A 114 3.38 4.36 8.93
C ARG A 114 2.66 3.90 10.21
N ASN A 115 1.66 3.02 10.07
CA ASN A 115 0.78 2.60 11.16
C ASN A 115 1.17 1.21 11.68
N ILE A 116 2.39 1.08 12.18
CA ILE A 116 2.89 -0.22 12.68
C ILE A 116 1.95 -0.85 13.71
N LYS A 117 1.40 -0.05 14.61
CA LYS A 117 0.52 -0.54 15.67
C LYS A 117 -0.70 -1.28 15.13
N ASP A 118 -1.24 -0.83 14.01
CA ASP A 118 -2.45 -1.40 13.42
C ASP A 118 -2.21 -2.81 12.89
N TYR A 119 -0.96 -3.13 12.53
CA TYR A 119 -0.59 -4.41 11.93
C TYR A 119 0.12 -5.39 12.89
N GLN A 120 0.44 -4.98 14.11
CA GLN A 120 1.28 -5.78 15.02
C GLN A 120 0.75 -7.19 15.30
N ALA A 121 -0.56 -7.37 15.28
CA ALA A 121 -1.19 -8.66 15.55
C ALA A 121 -1.16 -9.62 14.34
N GLY A 122 -0.69 -9.16 13.18
CA GLY A 122 -0.61 -9.96 11.96
C GLY A 122 0.66 -10.81 11.88
N GLY A 123 0.71 -11.72 10.91
CA GLY A 123 1.84 -12.62 10.70
C GLY A 123 2.91 -12.10 9.75
N THR A 124 2.61 -11.10 8.94
CA THR A 124 3.58 -10.52 8.00
C THR A 124 4.44 -9.48 8.71
N LYS A 125 5.72 -9.46 8.38
CA LYS A 125 6.64 -8.45 8.93
C LYS A 125 6.26 -7.06 8.46
N ILE A 126 6.35 -6.09 9.37
CA ILE A 126 6.01 -4.69 9.12
C ILE A 126 7.23 -3.82 9.30
N ILE A 127 7.33 -2.78 8.46
CA ILE A 127 8.46 -1.85 8.52
C ILE A 127 7.98 -0.43 8.18
N LEU A 128 8.55 0.55 8.86
CA LEU A 128 8.34 1.96 8.53
C LEU A 128 9.05 2.31 7.22
N PRO A 129 8.50 3.26 6.43
CA PRO A 129 9.22 3.75 5.24
C PRO A 129 10.62 4.26 5.56
N ASP A 130 10.81 4.93 6.70
CA ASP A 130 12.11 5.48 7.12
C ASP A 130 13.14 4.39 7.41
N ASP A 131 12.69 3.19 7.78
CA ASP A 131 13.56 2.09 8.17
C ASP A 131 13.80 1.12 7.01
N PHE A 132 13.19 1.39 5.89
CA PHE A 132 13.33 0.58 4.69
C PHE A 132 14.54 1.04 3.87
#